data_922db8d7670716e2fa2cd879e8be108d
#
_entry.id   922db8d7670716e2fa2cd879e8be108d
#
_cell.length_a   1.000
_cell.length_b   1.000
_cell.length_c   1.000
_cell.angle_alpha   90.00
_cell.angle_beta   90.00
_cell.angle_gamma   90.00
#
_symmetry.space_group_name_H-M   'P 1'
#
loop_
_entity.id
_entity.type
_entity.pdbx_description
1 polymer ?
#
loop_
_entity_poly.entity_id
_entity_poly.type
_entity_poly.pdbx_seq_one_letter_code
_entity_poly.pdbx_strand_id
1 'polypeptide(L)'
;MVYAYCEHYILTLGTRDVGTLEKFMENLPGNTEQKFAQVRAAYSYLTLHPGCKMTAPDKEAPEELQKFMGDLNRLYRNQPALYEKDDDYDGFEWVQLMKYEENVLTFLRKTDKPEETLLAVFNFAGIPYENYQVGVPFHGKYKEILNSDRKEYGGNGMTNPRAKTSRAEECDEREES
;
A
#
# COMPACT_ATOMS: atom_id res chain seq x y z
N MET A 1 0.99 20.20 6.79
CA MET A 1 2.20 19.98 7.62
C MET A 1 2.88 18.73 7.06
N VAL A 2 3.70 18.93 6.03
CA VAL A 2 4.26 17.85 5.18
C VAL A 2 5.79 17.80 5.29
N TYR A 3 6.35 18.52 6.25
CA TYR A 3 7.79 18.81 6.29
C TYR A 3 8.68 17.72 6.90
N ALA A 4 8.10 16.59 7.25
CA ALA A 4 8.85 15.55 7.94
C ALA A 4 9.34 14.40 7.03
N TYR A 5 9.04 14.43 5.74
CA TYR A 5 9.32 13.31 4.85
C TYR A 5 10.75 13.24 4.33
N CYS A 6 11.49 14.33 4.42
CA CYS A 6 12.88 14.41 3.94
C CYS A 6 13.92 14.04 5.00
N GLU A 7 13.48 13.67 6.19
CA GLU A 7 14.39 13.21 7.23
C GLU A 7 14.33 11.68 7.31
N HIS A 8 15.48 11.06 7.51
CA HIS A 8 15.70 9.61 7.46
C HIS A 8 14.93 8.85 8.54
N TYR A 9 13.64 8.60 8.31
CA TYR A 9 12.82 7.78 9.21
C TYR A 9 13.03 6.29 8.95
N ILE A 10 13.08 5.53 10.04
CA ILE A 10 13.01 4.08 9.99
C ILE A 10 11.57 3.66 10.29
N LEU A 11 10.91 3.07 9.30
CA LEU A 11 9.57 2.53 9.43
C LEU A 11 9.63 1.07 9.85
N THR A 12 8.92 0.73 10.90
CA THR A 12 8.84 -0.65 11.41
C THR A 12 7.44 -0.96 11.94
N LEU A 13 6.99 -2.20 11.80
CA LEU A 13 5.73 -2.69 12.38
C LEU A 13 5.89 -3.16 13.83
N GLY A 14 7.04 -3.01 14.42
CA GLY A 14 7.27 -3.38 15.82
C GLY A 14 8.55 -2.79 16.34
N THR A 15 8.60 -2.65 17.64
CA THR A 15 9.82 -2.34 18.37
C THR A 15 10.50 -3.64 18.82
N ARG A 16 11.69 -3.56 19.37
CA ARG A 16 12.44 -4.69 19.92
C ARG A 16 11.63 -5.54 20.91
N ASP A 17 10.67 -4.92 21.60
CA ASP A 17 9.85 -5.58 22.63
C ASP A 17 8.50 -6.08 22.09
N VAL A 18 8.10 -5.64 20.87
CA VAL A 18 6.82 -5.99 20.22
C VAL A 18 7.08 -6.64 18.85
N GLY A 19 8.29 -7.09 18.60
CA GLY A 19 8.82 -7.36 17.26
C GLY A 19 8.45 -8.70 16.62
N THR A 20 7.57 -9.50 17.22
CA THR A 20 7.09 -10.73 16.59
C THR A 20 5.74 -10.51 15.90
N LEU A 21 5.51 -11.16 14.78
CA LEU A 21 4.23 -11.18 14.09
C LEU A 21 3.09 -11.58 15.04
N GLU A 22 3.32 -12.56 15.91
CA GLU A 22 2.37 -13.04 16.90
C GLU A 22 1.91 -11.91 17.82
N LYS A 23 2.84 -11.19 18.44
CA LYS A 23 2.53 -10.05 19.32
C LYS A 23 1.81 -8.90 18.60
N PHE A 24 2.17 -8.65 17.33
CA PHE A 24 1.45 -7.69 16.52
C PHE A 24 0.02 -8.14 16.29
N MET A 25 -0.19 -9.42 15.93
CA MET A 25 -1.51 -9.99 15.68
C MET A 25 -2.38 -10.09 16.95
N GLU A 26 -1.82 -10.26 18.13
CA GLU A 26 -2.56 -10.27 19.41
C GLU A 26 -3.39 -8.98 19.59
N ASN A 27 -2.85 -7.84 19.17
CA ASN A 27 -3.49 -6.54 19.32
C ASN A 27 -4.46 -6.19 18.18
N LEU A 28 -4.54 -7.00 17.12
CA LEU A 28 -5.45 -6.75 16.01
C LEU A 28 -6.84 -7.31 16.30
N PRO A 29 -7.92 -6.58 15.94
CA PRO A 29 -9.29 -7.07 16.08
C PRO A 29 -9.62 -8.13 15.02
N GLY A 30 -10.63 -8.94 15.31
CA GLY A 30 -11.20 -9.90 14.37
C GLY A 30 -10.67 -11.32 14.50
N ASN A 31 -11.10 -12.18 13.59
CA ASN A 31 -10.66 -13.56 13.51
C ASN A 31 -9.27 -13.66 12.83
N THR A 32 -8.71 -14.87 12.75
CA THR A 32 -7.36 -15.10 12.22
C THR A 32 -7.21 -14.61 10.78
N GLU A 33 -8.18 -14.85 9.90
CA GLU A 33 -8.13 -14.38 8.50
C GLU A 33 -8.13 -12.86 8.39
N GLN A 34 -8.98 -12.20 9.19
CA GLN A 34 -9.05 -10.74 9.27
C GLN A 34 -7.75 -10.15 9.81
N LYS A 35 -7.14 -10.78 10.80
CA LYS A 35 -5.84 -10.36 11.33
C LYS A 35 -4.74 -10.46 10.27
N PHE A 36 -4.68 -11.56 9.50
CA PHE A 36 -3.73 -11.67 8.39
C PHE A 36 -3.98 -10.65 7.28
N ALA A 37 -5.24 -10.33 6.98
CA ALA A 37 -5.55 -9.26 6.04
C ALA A 37 -5.01 -7.90 6.52
N GLN A 38 -5.18 -7.57 7.80
CA GLN A 38 -4.62 -6.37 8.41
C GLN A 38 -3.09 -6.36 8.41
N VAL A 39 -2.46 -7.52 8.67
CA VAL A 39 -1.00 -7.68 8.58
C VAL A 39 -0.52 -7.38 7.16
N ARG A 40 -1.15 -7.95 6.12
CA ARG A 40 -0.78 -7.67 4.73
C ARG A 40 -0.94 -6.19 4.38
N ALA A 41 -2.04 -5.56 4.83
CA ALA A 41 -2.25 -4.13 4.62
C ALA A 41 -1.17 -3.28 5.31
N ALA A 42 -0.83 -3.61 6.56
CA ALA A 42 0.21 -2.91 7.33
C ALA A 42 1.60 -3.05 6.69
N TYR A 43 2.00 -4.25 6.26
CA TYR A 43 3.26 -4.46 5.53
C TYR A 43 3.29 -3.75 4.19
N SER A 44 2.16 -3.72 3.46
CA SER A 44 2.04 -2.96 2.22
C SER A 44 2.25 -1.48 2.48
N TYR A 45 1.56 -0.93 3.47
CA TYR A 45 1.69 0.48 3.82
C TYR A 45 3.14 0.84 4.20
N LEU A 46 3.75 0.05 5.08
CA LEU A 46 5.14 0.25 5.48
C LEU A 46 6.10 0.21 4.29
N THR A 47 5.91 -0.74 3.37
CA THR A 47 6.81 -0.90 2.22
C THR A 47 6.64 0.20 1.18
N LEU A 48 5.41 0.65 0.94
CA LEU A 48 5.10 1.63 -0.11
C LEU A 48 5.24 3.08 0.36
N HIS A 49 5.15 3.34 1.67
CA HIS A 49 5.37 4.67 2.24
C HIS A 49 6.85 5.08 2.13
N PRO A 50 7.19 6.38 1.98
CA PRO A 50 8.58 6.86 2.01
C PRO A 50 9.31 6.51 3.31
N GLY A 51 10.63 6.44 3.26
CA GLY A 51 11.52 6.19 4.40
C GLY A 51 12.19 4.83 4.39
N CYS A 52 13.13 4.62 5.25
CA CYS A 52 13.87 3.35 5.40
C CYS A 52 12.98 2.29 6.06
N LYS A 53 12.80 1.14 5.40
CA LYS A 53 11.94 0.05 5.88
C LYS A 53 12.76 -0.97 6.68
N MET A 54 12.31 -1.27 7.88
CA MET A 54 12.92 -2.30 8.72
C MET A 54 11.86 -3.33 9.11
N THR A 55 12.02 -4.56 8.63
CA THR A 55 11.16 -5.70 8.98
C THR A 55 12.01 -6.84 9.50
N ALA A 56 11.57 -7.49 10.57
CA ALA A 56 12.17 -8.74 11.01
C ALA A 56 11.58 -9.91 10.19
N PRO A 57 12.41 -10.82 9.67
CA PRO A 57 11.92 -12.03 9.03
C PRO A 57 11.27 -12.92 10.08
N ASP A 58 10.02 -13.28 9.87
CA ASP A 58 9.32 -14.28 10.66
C ASP A 58 9.33 -15.61 9.91
N LYS A 59 10.15 -16.55 10.39
CA LYS A 59 10.30 -17.87 9.78
C LYS A 59 9.11 -18.79 10.05
N GLU A 60 8.29 -18.45 11.03
CA GLU A 60 7.11 -19.21 11.44
C GLU A 60 5.82 -18.68 10.81
N ALA A 61 5.93 -17.59 10.03
CA ALA A 61 4.79 -17.05 9.31
C ALA A 61 4.22 -18.06 8.30
N PRO A 62 2.89 -18.08 8.10
CA PRO A 62 2.25 -18.93 7.07
C PRO A 62 2.86 -18.71 5.68
N GLU A 63 2.87 -19.75 4.85
CA GLU A 63 3.45 -19.70 3.49
C GLU A 63 2.85 -18.60 2.63
N GLU A 64 1.55 -18.38 2.74
CA GLU A 64 0.84 -17.31 2.02
C GLU A 64 1.37 -15.92 2.38
N LEU A 65 1.65 -15.68 3.67
CA LEU A 65 2.23 -14.42 4.11
C LEU A 65 3.69 -14.29 3.69
N GLN A 66 4.47 -15.37 3.77
CA GLN A 66 5.86 -15.39 3.29
C GLN A 66 5.91 -15.09 1.78
N LYS A 67 5.01 -15.70 1.00
CA LYS A 67 4.88 -15.43 -0.43
C LYS A 67 4.53 -13.96 -0.69
N PHE A 68 3.54 -13.43 0.02
CA PHE A 68 3.16 -12.02 -0.08
C PHE A 68 4.34 -11.08 0.19
N MET A 69 5.08 -11.31 1.27
CA MET A 69 6.27 -10.53 1.62
C MET A 69 7.37 -10.63 0.55
N GLY A 70 7.56 -11.82 -0.02
CA GLY A 70 8.48 -12.04 -1.13
C GLY A 70 8.11 -11.22 -2.39
N ASP A 71 6.82 -11.19 -2.74
CA ASP A 71 6.31 -10.45 -3.89
C ASP A 71 6.33 -8.94 -3.63
N LEU A 72 6.03 -8.50 -2.41
CA LEU A 72 6.13 -7.11 -1.99
C LEU A 72 7.59 -6.60 -2.06
N ASN A 73 8.55 -7.39 -1.59
CA ASN A 73 9.97 -7.08 -1.70
C ASN A 73 10.46 -7.05 -3.17
N ARG A 74 9.89 -7.91 -4.02
CA ARG A 74 10.17 -7.90 -5.46
C ARG A 74 9.60 -6.63 -6.11
N LEU A 75 8.38 -6.25 -5.74
CA LEU A 75 7.77 -4.99 -6.18
C LEU A 75 8.67 -3.82 -5.81
N TYR A 76 9.09 -3.72 -4.54
CA TYR A 76 9.95 -2.64 -4.06
C TYR A 76 11.23 -2.51 -4.90
N ARG A 77 11.91 -3.62 -5.18
CA ARG A 77 13.16 -3.62 -5.95
C ARG A 77 12.99 -3.29 -7.43
N ASN A 78 11.81 -3.58 -7.99
CA ASN A 78 11.56 -3.44 -9.43
C ASN A 78 10.83 -2.13 -9.80
N GLN A 79 10.40 -1.36 -8.81
CA GLN A 79 9.66 -0.12 -9.03
C GLN A 79 10.46 1.09 -8.54
N PRO A 80 11.11 1.84 -9.44
CA PRO A 80 11.94 3.00 -9.10
C PRO A 80 11.21 4.02 -8.24
N ALA A 81 9.91 4.23 -8.47
CA ALA A 81 9.10 5.14 -7.68
C ALA A 81 9.09 4.85 -6.16
N LEU A 82 9.47 3.64 -5.73
CA LEU A 82 9.49 3.27 -4.32
C LEU A 82 10.82 3.60 -3.61
N TYR A 83 11.89 3.97 -4.35
CA TYR A 83 13.19 4.22 -3.74
C TYR A 83 14.00 5.38 -4.34
N GLU A 84 13.80 5.76 -5.62
CA GLU A 84 14.64 6.79 -6.27
C GLU A 84 14.46 8.18 -5.63
N LYS A 85 13.25 8.51 -5.17
CA LYS A 85 12.93 9.78 -4.52
C LYS A 85 12.35 9.56 -3.12
N ASP A 86 12.93 8.65 -2.35
CA ASP A 86 12.39 8.27 -1.04
C ASP A 86 12.58 9.37 0.02
N ASP A 87 13.60 10.18 -0.14
CA ASP A 87 13.95 11.33 0.69
C ASP A 87 13.70 12.68 -0.01
N ASP A 88 13.04 12.66 -1.19
CA ASP A 88 12.62 13.84 -1.91
C ASP A 88 11.10 14.04 -1.76
N TYR A 89 10.72 15.24 -1.38
CA TYR A 89 9.33 15.64 -1.26
C TYR A 89 8.51 15.42 -2.55
N ASP A 90 9.14 15.57 -3.74
CA ASP A 90 8.48 15.34 -5.02
C ASP A 90 8.21 13.85 -5.32
N GLY A 91 8.82 12.93 -4.58
CA GLY A 91 8.63 11.49 -4.73
C GLY A 91 7.33 10.94 -4.12
N PHE A 92 6.60 11.77 -3.35
CA PHE A 92 5.41 11.34 -2.63
C PHE A 92 4.29 12.38 -2.71
N GLU A 93 3.06 11.94 -2.89
CA GLU A 93 1.90 12.81 -2.91
C GLU A 93 0.67 12.11 -2.36
N TRP A 94 0.00 12.71 -1.38
CA TRP A 94 -1.31 12.25 -0.96
C TRP A 94 -2.36 12.54 -2.04
N VAL A 95 -3.17 11.54 -2.37
CA VAL A 95 -4.34 11.70 -3.24
C VAL A 95 -5.58 11.92 -2.40
N GLN A 96 -5.72 11.15 -1.32
CA GLN A 96 -6.92 11.16 -0.51
C GLN A 96 -6.55 11.16 0.97
N LEU A 97 -6.79 12.29 1.63
CA LEU A 97 -6.50 12.51 3.05
C LEU A 97 -7.75 12.67 3.91
N MET A 98 -8.88 13.07 3.33
CA MET A 98 -10.03 13.59 4.08
C MET A 98 -11.25 12.67 4.11
N LYS A 99 -11.20 11.50 3.45
CA LYS A 99 -12.32 10.54 3.49
C LYS A 99 -12.17 9.55 4.65
N TYR A 100 -12.04 10.09 5.85
CA TYR A 100 -11.84 9.30 7.07
C TYR A 100 -13.05 8.37 7.38
N GLU A 101 -14.24 8.73 6.94
CA GLU A 101 -15.46 7.91 7.12
C GLU A 101 -15.38 6.60 6.33
N GLU A 102 -14.68 6.60 5.20
CA GLU A 102 -14.50 5.43 4.36
C GLU A 102 -13.31 4.56 4.79
N ASN A 103 -12.41 5.07 5.65
CA ASN A 103 -11.16 4.42 6.04
C ASN A 103 -10.32 3.94 4.84
N VAL A 104 -10.36 4.69 3.75
CA VAL A 104 -9.52 4.47 2.57
C VAL A 104 -8.43 5.52 2.54
N LEU A 105 -7.23 5.10 2.24
CA LEU A 105 -6.05 5.94 2.17
C LEU A 105 -5.36 5.71 0.83
N THR A 106 -5.06 6.81 0.14
CA THR A 106 -4.49 6.75 -1.21
C THR A 106 -3.36 7.75 -1.38
N PHE A 107 -2.24 7.31 -1.96
CA PHE A 107 -1.12 8.16 -2.28
C PHE A 107 -0.41 7.72 -3.57
N LEU A 108 0.40 8.62 -4.10
CA LEU A 108 1.29 8.38 -5.24
C LEU A 108 2.74 8.25 -4.77
N ARG A 109 3.47 7.38 -5.45
CA ARG A 109 4.92 7.34 -5.46
C ARG A 109 5.39 7.68 -6.86
N LYS A 110 6.36 8.59 -6.96
CA LYS A 110 6.73 9.21 -8.24
C LYS A 110 8.24 9.15 -8.47
N THR A 111 8.62 9.13 -9.75
CA THR A 111 9.96 9.48 -10.24
C THR A 111 9.86 10.73 -11.12
N ASP A 112 10.94 11.08 -11.80
CA ASP A 112 10.91 12.12 -12.84
C ASP A 112 10.16 11.70 -14.11
N LYS A 113 9.79 10.40 -14.20
CA LYS A 113 9.08 9.84 -15.35
C LYS A 113 7.63 9.54 -14.98
N PRO A 114 6.66 10.23 -15.59
CA PRO A 114 5.24 10.03 -15.30
C PRO A 114 4.77 8.57 -15.42
N GLU A 115 5.29 7.82 -16.37
CA GLU A 115 4.96 6.41 -16.62
C GLU A 115 5.40 5.45 -15.51
N GLU A 116 6.32 5.86 -14.65
CA GLU A 116 6.77 5.09 -13.49
C GLU A 116 5.96 5.42 -12.22
N THR A 117 4.97 6.30 -12.31
CA THR A 117 4.13 6.67 -11.17
C THR A 117 3.31 5.48 -10.68
N LEU A 118 3.37 5.22 -9.38
CA LEU A 118 2.57 4.21 -8.70
C LEU A 118 1.45 4.85 -7.89
N LEU A 119 0.25 4.30 -8.03
CA LEU A 119 -0.89 4.61 -7.18
C LEU A 119 -1.02 3.49 -6.13
N ALA A 120 -0.96 3.85 -4.86
CA ALA A 120 -1.17 2.96 -3.74
C ALA A 120 -2.53 3.25 -3.08
N VAL A 121 -3.39 2.23 -3.01
CA VAL A 121 -4.73 2.33 -2.41
C VAL A 121 -4.84 1.33 -1.27
N PHE A 122 -5.23 1.80 -0.10
CA PHE A 122 -5.39 1.01 1.12
C PHE A 122 -6.81 1.13 1.63
N ASN A 123 -7.48 0.00 1.75
CA ASN A 123 -8.77 -0.09 2.40
C ASN A 123 -8.60 -0.64 3.82
N PHE A 124 -8.79 0.21 4.82
CA PHE A 124 -8.76 -0.17 6.23
C PHE A 124 -10.17 -0.29 6.85
N ALA A 125 -11.23 -0.19 6.04
CA ALA A 125 -12.61 -0.23 6.53
C ALA A 125 -13.07 -1.63 6.99
N GLY A 126 -12.36 -2.69 6.61
CA GLY A 126 -12.77 -4.06 6.90
C GLY A 126 -13.96 -4.56 6.06
N ILE A 127 -14.47 -3.76 5.15
CA ILE A 127 -15.52 -4.09 4.18
C ILE A 127 -15.02 -3.81 2.76
N PRO A 128 -15.43 -4.61 1.76
CA PRO A 128 -15.09 -4.32 0.37
C PRO A 128 -15.90 -3.15 -0.16
N TYR A 129 -15.26 -2.32 -0.98
CA TYR A 129 -15.92 -1.29 -1.77
C TYR A 129 -15.95 -1.72 -3.24
N GLU A 130 -17.15 -1.90 -3.78
CA GLU A 130 -17.36 -2.16 -5.20
C GLU A 130 -17.40 -0.83 -5.99
N ASN A 131 -16.71 -0.80 -7.14
CA ASN A 131 -16.66 0.39 -8.01
C ASN A 131 -16.16 1.66 -7.31
N TYR A 132 -15.23 1.52 -6.39
CA TYR A 132 -14.62 2.64 -5.70
C TYR A 132 -13.84 3.52 -6.69
N GLN A 133 -14.13 4.82 -6.68
CA GLN A 133 -13.43 5.80 -7.51
C GLN A 133 -12.27 6.42 -6.77
N VAL A 134 -11.15 6.59 -7.45
CA VAL A 134 -9.93 7.23 -6.93
C VAL A 134 -9.41 8.20 -7.97
N GLY A 135 -9.09 9.41 -7.55
CA GLY A 135 -8.45 10.39 -8.40
C GLY A 135 -7.08 9.92 -8.87
N VAL A 136 -6.78 10.09 -10.16
CA VAL A 136 -5.51 9.68 -10.77
C VAL A 136 -4.80 10.85 -11.44
N PRO A 137 -3.47 10.86 -11.51
CA PRO A 137 -2.70 12.02 -11.96
C PRO A 137 -2.71 12.23 -13.48
N PHE A 138 -3.00 11.18 -14.25
CA PHE A 138 -2.88 11.22 -15.71
C PHE A 138 -4.04 10.49 -16.39
N HIS A 139 -4.45 11.00 -17.53
CA HIS A 139 -5.34 10.26 -18.42
C HIS A 139 -4.61 9.04 -18.98
N GLY A 140 -5.20 7.83 -18.82
CA GLY A 140 -4.56 6.63 -19.33
C GLY A 140 -5.10 5.32 -18.78
N LYS A 141 -4.27 4.28 -18.92
CA LYS A 141 -4.58 2.93 -18.44
C LYS A 141 -3.79 2.59 -17.19
N TYR A 142 -4.51 2.19 -16.16
CA TYR A 142 -3.97 1.75 -14.88
C TYR A 142 -4.10 0.24 -14.74
N LYS A 143 -3.02 -0.42 -14.38
CA LYS A 143 -2.97 -1.86 -14.18
C LYS A 143 -2.61 -2.17 -12.73
N GLU A 144 -3.43 -3.01 -12.09
CA GLU A 144 -3.08 -3.57 -10.78
C GLU A 144 -1.86 -4.49 -10.90
N ILE A 145 -0.79 -4.16 -10.22
CA ILE A 145 0.46 -4.93 -10.23
C ILE A 145 0.64 -5.78 -8.97
N LEU A 146 0.10 -5.33 -7.83
CA LEU A 146 0.02 -6.09 -6.59
C LEU A 146 -1.34 -5.87 -5.95
N ASN A 147 -1.92 -6.92 -5.37
CA ASN A 147 -3.13 -6.84 -4.56
C ASN A 147 -3.01 -7.84 -3.41
N SER A 148 -3.10 -7.33 -2.19
CA SER A 148 -2.96 -8.14 -0.96
C SER A 148 -4.12 -9.11 -0.74
N ASP A 149 -5.24 -8.95 -1.46
CA ASP A 149 -6.41 -9.84 -1.35
C ASP A 149 -6.39 -11.01 -2.34
N ARG A 150 -5.29 -11.23 -3.08
CA ARG A 150 -5.15 -12.42 -3.93
C ARG A 150 -5.25 -13.70 -3.10
N LYS A 151 -5.90 -14.71 -3.66
CA LYS A 151 -6.06 -16.03 -3.01
C LYS A 151 -4.74 -16.68 -2.63
N GLU A 152 -3.71 -16.48 -3.44
CA GLU A 152 -2.35 -16.99 -3.19
C GLU A 152 -1.66 -16.37 -1.95
N TYR A 153 -2.22 -15.30 -1.41
CA TYR A 153 -1.78 -14.64 -0.17
C TYR A 153 -2.76 -14.89 1.00
N GLY A 154 -3.71 -15.81 0.83
CA GLY A 154 -4.77 -16.07 1.80
C GLY A 154 -5.86 -15.00 1.82
N GLY A 155 -6.06 -14.27 0.71
CA GLY A 155 -7.14 -13.30 0.54
C GLY A 155 -8.38 -13.89 -0.11
N ASN A 156 -9.42 -13.07 -0.26
CA ASN A 156 -10.71 -13.47 -0.85
C ASN A 156 -10.68 -13.50 -2.39
N GLY A 157 -9.65 -12.90 -3.01
CA GLY A 157 -9.47 -12.85 -4.45
C GLY A 157 -10.21 -11.71 -5.13
N MET A 158 -10.54 -10.65 -4.42
CA MET A 158 -11.09 -9.42 -4.99
C MET A 158 -9.97 -8.64 -5.69
N THR A 159 -9.83 -8.82 -6.98
CA THR A 159 -8.74 -8.27 -7.78
C THR A 159 -9.27 -7.58 -9.04
N ASN A 160 -8.45 -6.70 -9.62
CA ASN A 160 -8.72 -6.05 -10.91
C ASN A 160 -7.84 -6.66 -12.01
N PRO A 161 -8.23 -7.81 -12.60
CA PRO A 161 -7.37 -8.53 -13.55
C PRO A 161 -7.17 -7.80 -14.88
N ARG A 162 -8.04 -6.84 -15.19
CA ARG A 162 -7.97 -6.03 -16.40
C ARG A 162 -7.53 -4.61 -16.08
N ALA A 163 -6.71 -4.02 -16.94
CA ALA A 163 -6.39 -2.61 -16.83
C ALA A 163 -7.69 -1.78 -16.90
N LYS A 164 -7.78 -0.78 -16.04
CA LYS A 164 -8.85 0.23 -16.03
C LYS A 164 -8.37 1.44 -16.82
N THR A 165 -9.27 2.04 -17.58
CA THR A 165 -9.00 3.33 -18.24
C THR A 165 -9.60 4.42 -17.38
N SER A 166 -8.82 5.47 -17.11
CA SER A 166 -9.33 6.64 -16.39
C SER A 166 -10.44 7.32 -17.20
N ARG A 167 -11.30 8.04 -16.50
CA ARG A 167 -12.38 8.83 -17.09
C ARG A 167 -12.18 10.28 -16.70
N ALA A 168 -12.61 11.19 -17.56
CA ALA A 168 -12.64 12.61 -17.27
C ALA A 168 -13.79 12.93 -16.28
N GLU A 169 -13.69 12.41 -15.07
CA GLU A 169 -14.61 12.60 -13.95
C GLU A 169 -13.81 13.11 -12.76
N GLU A 170 -14.22 14.24 -12.22
CA GLU A 170 -13.53 14.83 -11.06
C GLU A 170 -13.67 13.94 -9.83
N CYS A 171 -12.54 13.57 -9.24
CA CYS A 171 -12.47 12.80 -8.02
C CYS A 171 -11.20 13.17 -7.24
N ASP A 172 -11.31 13.29 -5.92
CA ASP A 172 -10.17 13.58 -5.04
C ASP A 172 -9.36 14.82 -5.48
N GLU A 173 -10.06 15.90 -5.89
CA GLU A 173 -9.48 17.15 -6.42
C GLU A 173 -8.66 16.95 -7.72
N ARG A 174 -8.91 15.88 -8.47
CA ARG A 174 -8.29 15.55 -9.75
C ARG A 174 -9.35 15.49 -10.86
N GLU A 175 -8.94 15.85 -12.07
CA GLU A 175 -9.81 15.86 -13.26
C GLU A 175 -10.06 14.44 -13.82
N GLU A 176 -9.29 13.44 -13.38
CA GLU A 176 -9.34 12.06 -13.84
C GLU A 176 -9.56 11.08 -12.67
N SER A 177 -10.34 10.03 -12.90
CA SER A 177 -10.61 8.97 -11.93
C SER A 177 -10.70 7.56 -12.56
#